data_6b7d60b6d79d5494e761cf1ed6a6af99
#
_entry.id   6b7d60b6d79d5494e761cf1ed6a6af99
#
_cell.length_a   1.000
_cell.length_b   1.000
_cell.length_c   1.000
_cell.angle_alpha   90.00
_cell.angle_beta   90.00
_cell.angle_gamma   90.00
#
_symmetry.space_group_name_H-M   'P 1'
#
loop_
_entity.id
_entity.type
_entity.pdbx_description
1 polymer ?
#
loop_
_entity_poly.entity_id
_entity_poly.type
_entity_poly.pdbx_seq_one_letter_code
_entity_poly.pdbx_strand_id
1 'polypeptide(L)'
;AVMSEFIEKLEAMRDSEDAEYRDAFHFMERAYNFATENRALGLGVLGWHSLLQSKMIAFESVEASLLNEEIHKVISERAKEASQELADLFGEPEVLKGTGFRNATTMAIAPTTSSAFIIGQVSQSIEPLFSNYYVKDMSKIKTTIKNKYLEDLLVEKGQNTAKVWDDIKNHDGSVQHLDFLSEHEKNVFKTFAEINQYEIINQASVRQRFIDQSQSLNIMINPSMTTAKEINQ
;
A
#
# COMPACT_ATOMS: atom_id res chain seq x y z
N ALA A 1 -20.41 1.37 7.52
CA ALA A 1 -20.51 0.95 8.94
C ALA A 1 -19.69 1.88 9.83
N VAL A 2 -18.34 1.84 9.84
CA VAL A 2 -17.48 2.60 10.78
C VAL A 2 -17.74 4.12 10.75
N MET A 3 -17.80 4.73 9.57
CA MET A 3 -18.08 6.17 9.45
C MET A 3 -19.49 6.51 9.93
N SER A 4 -20.49 5.66 9.68
CA SER A 4 -21.85 5.90 10.17
C SER A 4 -21.91 5.82 11.69
N GLU A 5 -21.26 4.82 12.30
CA GLU A 5 -21.14 4.71 13.76
C GLU A 5 -20.40 5.90 14.39
N PHE A 6 -19.36 6.39 13.73
CA PHE A 6 -18.65 7.61 14.15
C PHE A 6 -19.57 8.84 14.16
N ILE A 7 -20.36 9.03 13.09
CA ILE A 7 -21.33 10.12 12.98
C ILE A 7 -22.39 10.00 14.07
N GLU A 8 -23.00 8.82 14.25
CA GLU A 8 -24.00 8.57 15.29
C GLU A 8 -23.48 8.86 16.70
N LYS A 9 -22.24 8.50 17.00
CA LYS A 9 -21.61 8.82 18.29
C LYS A 9 -21.41 10.33 18.48
N LEU A 10 -21.03 11.06 17.44
CA LEU A 10 -20.88 12.50 17.50
C LEU A 10 -22.22 13.22 17.63
N GLU A 11 -23.27 12.70 16.97
CA GLU A 11 -24.65 13.20 17.15
C GLU A 11 -25.13 12.99 18.58
N ALA A 12 -24.87 11.83 19.16
CA ALA A 12 -25.19 11.57 20.56
C ALA A 12 -24.45 12.50 21.53
N MET A 13 -23.20 12.88 21.23
CA MET A 13 -22.44 13.88 22.00
C MET A 13 -23.05 15.28 21.85
N ARG A 14 -23.38 15.70 20.64
CA ARG A 14 -24.02 16.99 20.34
C ARG A 14 -25.33 17.18 21.09
N ASP A 15 -26.15 16.12 21.11
CA ASP A 15 -27.50 16.15 21.65
C ASP A 15 -27.58 15.72 23.15
N SER A 16 -26.42 15.53 23.80
CA SER A 16 -26.33 15.11 25.21
C SER A 16 -26.83 16.20 26.17
N GLU A 17 -27.45 15.81 27.29
CA GLU A 17 -27.78 16.70 28.39
C GLU A 17 -26.52 17.16 29.16
N ASP A 18 -25.45 16.38 29.10
CA ASP A 18 -24.16 16.70 29.75
C ASP A 18 -23.40 17.78 28.98
N ALA A 19 -23.08 18.88 29.66
CA ALA A 19 -22.38 20.02 29.06
C ALA A 19 -20.94 19.66 28.61
N GLU A 20 -20.25 18.79 29.34
CA GLU A 20 -18.89 18.36 28.98
C GLU A 20 -18.87 17.58 27.65
N TYR A 21 -19.88 16.74 27.41
CA TYR A 21 -20.02 16.03 26.14
C TYR A 21 -20.35 16.96 24.98
N ARG A 22 -21.22 17.96 25.17
CA ARG A 22 -21.51 18.96 24.15
C ARG A 22 -20.30 19.82 23.84
N ASP A 23 -19.53 20.21 24.84
CA ASP A 23 -18.29 20.96 24.65
C ASP A 23 -17.23 20.11 23.89
N ALA A 24 -17.15 18.81 24.20
CA ALA A 24 -16.28 17.89 23.47
C ALA A 24 -16.68 17.75 21.99
N PHE A 25 -18.01 17.79 21.66
CA PHE A 25 -18.46 17.80 20.27
C PHE A 25 -17.92 18.98 19.48
N HIS A 26 -17.84 20.18 20.06
CA HIS A 26 -17.30 21.38 19.35
C HIS A 26 -15.88 21.18 18.83
N PHE A 27 -15.03 20.41 19.51
CA PHE A 27 -13.70 20.05 19.00
C PHE A 27 -13.76 19.11 17.81
N MET A 28 -14.84 18.33 17.67
CA MET A 28 -15.05 17.34 16.60
C MET A 28 -15.97 17.84 15.48
N GLU A 29 -16.55 19.02 15.59
CA GLU A 29 -17.57 19.55 14.68
C GLU A 29 -17.09 19.56 13.22
N ARG A 30 -15.83 19.96 12.96
CA ARG A 30 -15.28 19.94 11.60
C ARG A 30 -15.17 18.52 11.04
N ALA A 31 -14.79 17.55 11.87
CA ALA A 31 -14.70 16.14 11.46
C ALA A 31 -16.11 15.57 11.21
N TYR A 32 -17.09 15.95 12.04
CA TYR A 32 -18.50 15.58 11.86
C TYR A 32 -19.04 16.11 10.54
N ASN A 33 -18.89 17.41 10.27
CA ASN A 33 -19.39 18.04 9.05
C ASN A 33 -18.75 17.40 7.81
N PHE A 34 -17.41 17.23 7.82
CA PHE A 34 -16.71 16.59 6.72
C PHE A 34 -17.19 15.14 6.49
N ALA A 35 -17.31 14.34 7.55
CA ALA A 35 -17.76 12.96 7.45
C ALA A 35 -19.20 12.85 6.95
N THR A 36 -20.09 13.74 7.38
CA THR A 36 -21.51 13.75 7.00
C THR A 36 -21.70 14.23 5.56
N GLU A 37 -21.05 15.32 5.19
CA GLU A 37 -21.22 15.99 3.90
C GLU A 37 -20.53 15.26 2.75
N ASN A 38 -19.39 14.60 3.01
CA ASN A 38 -18.55 14.03 1.95
C ASN A 38 -18.57 12.51 1.91
N ARG A 39 -18.75 11.82 3.05
CA ARG A 39 -18.63 10.36 3.11
C ARG A 39 -17.37 9.82 2.43
N ALA A 40 -16.28 10.58 2.48
CA ALA A 40 -15.04 10.29 1.77
C ALA A 40 -14.41 8.97 2.24
N LEU A 41 -13.96 8.16 1.29
CA LEU A 41 -13.27 6.90 1.51
C LEU A 41 -11.89 6.93 0.81
N GLY A 42 -10.98 6.07 1.26
CA GLY A 42 -9.68 5.88 0.66
C GLY A 42 -9.35 4.38 0.62
N LEU A 43 -9.90 3.67 -0.37
CA LEU A 43 -9.54 2.28 -0.62
C LEU A 43 -8.16 2.23 -1.26
N GLY A 44 -7.23 1.51 -0.66
CA GLY A 44 -5.87 1.33 -1.16
C GLY A 44 -5.48 -0.14 -1.19
N VAL A 45 -4.31 -0.41 -1.76
CA VAL A 45 -3.74 -1.75 -1.87
C VAL A 45 -2.50 -1.89 -1.01
N LEU A 46 -2.18 -3.12 -0.63
CA LEU A 46 -0.90 -3.50 -0.04
C LEU A 46 -0.46 -4.84 -0.63
N GLY A 47 0.84 -5.14 -0.52
CA GLY A 47 1.37 -6.39 -1.02
C GLY A 47 1.68 -6.40 -2.51
N TRP A 48 1.80 -5.24 -3.16
CA TRP A 48 2.04 -5.16 -4.60
C TRP A 48 3.29 -5.94 -5.04
N HIS A 49 4.45 -5.67 -4.44
CA HIS A 49 5.67 -6.39 -4.78
C HIS A 49 5.58 -7.88 -4.45
N SER A 50 4.96 -8.23 -3.33
CA SER A 50 4.70 -9.62 -2.96
C SER A 50 3.83 -10.37 -3.97
N LEU A 51 2.81 -9.70 -4.53
CA LEU A 51 2.00 -10.26 -5.62
C LEU A 51 2.85 -10.52 -6.87
N LEU A 52 3.69 -9.57 -7.26
CA LEU A 52 4.58 -9.73 -8.40
C LEU A 52 5.54 -10.92 -8.19
N GLN A 53 6.17 -11.00 -7.02
CA GLN A 53 7.08 -12.10 -6.68
C GLN A 53 6.36 -13.46 -6.65
N SER A 54 5.12 -13.53 -6.15
CA SER A 54 4.32 -14.76 -6.17
C SER A 54 4.01 -15.27 -7.57
N LYS A 55 4.05 -14.39 -8.56
CA LYS A 55 3.82 -14.69 -9.98
C LYS A 55 5.12 -14.77 -10.78
N MET A 56 6.26 -14.65 -10.13
CA MET A 56 7.58 -14.56 -10.77
C MET A 56 7.65 -13.42 -11.81
N ILE A 57 7.02 -12.27 -11.54
CA ILE A 57 7.03 -11.07 -12.38
C ILE A 57 8.04 -10.08 -11.79
N ALA A 58 9.01 -9.65 -12.59
CA ALA A 58 9.96 -8.61 -12.17
C ALA A 58 9.25 -7.25 -12.06
N PHE A 59 9.55 -6.48 -11.00
CA PHE A 59 8.92 -5.17 -10.74
C PHE A 59 9.07 -4.19 -11.92
N GLU A 60 10.23 -4.20 -12.57
CA GLU A 60 10.59 -3.31 -13.69
C GLU A 60 10.07 -3.80 -15.06
N SER A 61 9.26 -4.86 -15.09
CA SER A 61 8.78 -5.44 -16.36
C SER A 61 7.53 -4.72 -16.90
N VAL A 62 7.34 -4.82 -18.20
CA VAL A 62 6.11 -4.35 -18.86
C VAL A 62 4.88 -5.09 -18.33
N GLU A 63 5.03 -6.38 -18.01
CA GLU A 63 3.96 -7.20 -17.43
C GLU A 63 3.51 -6.64 -16.07
N ALA A 64 4.44 -6.22 -15.21
CA ALA A 64 4.12 -5.56 -13.94
C ALA A 64 3.34 -4.25 -14.17
N SER A 65 3.73 -3.45 -15.16
CA SER A 65 3.04 -2.20 -15.49
C SER A 65 1.61 -2.44 -15.98
N LEU A 66 1.40 -3.43 -16.85
CA LEU A 66 0.07 -3.80 -17.36
C LEU A 66 -0.83 -4.34 -16.24
N LEU A 67 -0.30 -5.20 -15.38
CA LEU A 67 -1.03 -5.74 -14.24
C LEU A 67 -1.40 -4.64 -13.22
N ASN A 68 -0.48 -3.67 -13.01
CA ASN A 68 -0.74 -2.50 -12.18
C ASN A 68 -1.91 -1.67 -12.72
N GLU A 69 -1.96 -1.42 -14.03
CA GLU A 69 -3.06 -0.70 -14.67
C GLU A 69 -4.39 -1.45 -14.51
N GLU A 70 -4.41 -2.73 -14.86
CA GLU A 70 -5.60 -3.58 -14.83
C GLU A 70 -6.21 -3.64 -13.41
N ILE A 71 -5.39 -3.95 -12.40
CA ILE A 71 -5.87 -4.07 -11.02
C ILE A 71 -6.48 -2.75 -10.53
N HIS A 72 -5.79 -1.61 -10.70
CA HIS A 72 -6.28 -0.33 -10.20
C HIS A 72 -7.50 0.15 -10.98
N LYS A 73 -7.59 -0.14 -12.28
CA LYS A 73 -8.78 0.12 -13.09
C LYS A 73 -10.00 -0.65 -12.54
N VAL A 74 -9.86 -1.96 -12.36
CA VAL A 74 -10.95 -2.80 -11.86
C VAL A 74 -11.40 -2.37 -10.46
N ILE A 75 -10.46 -2.10 -9.54
CA ILE A 75 -10.79 -1.63 -8.19
C ILE A 75 -11.54 -0.29 -8.25
N SER A 76 -11.07 0.66 -9.07
CA SER A 76 -11.71 1.98 -9.21
C SER A 76 -13.12 1.87 -9.78
N GLU A 77 -13.33 1.07 -10.81
CA GLU A 77 -14.65 0.84 -11.42
C GLU A 77 -15.62 0.24 -10.38
N ARG A 78 -15.19 -0.82 -9.68
CA ARG A 78 -16.02 -1.47 -8.66
C ARG A 78 -16.29 -0.57 -7.44
N ALA A 79 -15.33 0.24 -7.03
CA ALA A 79 -15.52 1.21 -5.96
C ALA A 79 -16.57 2.28 -6.32
N LYS A 80 -16.57 2.73 -7.58
CA LYS A 80 -17.58 3.68 -8.09
C LYS A 80 -18.96 3.04 -8.18
N GLU A 81 -19.08 1.85 -8.75
CA GLU A 81 -20.34 1.08 -8.77
C GLU A 81 -20.91 0.91 -7.37
N ALA A 82 -20.10 0.47 -6.42
CA ALA A 82 -20.51 0.33 -5.03
C ALA A 82 -20.96 1.66 -4.39
N SER A 83 -20.31 2.78 -4.74
CA SER A 83 -20.70 4.10 -4.27
C SER A 83 -22.07 4.53 -4.83
N GLN A 84 -22.39 4.16 -6.09
CA GLN A 84 -23.71 4.39 -6.69
C GLN A 84 -24.78 3.54 -6.02
N GLU A 85 -24.56 2.25 -5.83
CA GLU A 85 -25.47 1.38 -5.09
C GLU A 85 -25.74 1.89 -3.67
N LEU A 86 -24.72 2.40 -3.00
CA LEU A 86 -24.87 3.00 -1.67
C LEU A 86 -25.65 4.32 -1.70
N ALA A 87 -25.54 5.10 -2.79
CA ALA A 87 -26.36 6.29 -2.97
C ALA A 87 -27.84 5.95 -3.16
N ASP A 88 -28.16 4.90 -3.91
CA ASP A 88 -29.53 4.40 -4.09
C ASP A 88 -30.13 3.91 -2.77
N LEU A 89 -29.34 3.25 -1.92
CA LEU A 89 -29.80 2.68 -0.65
C LEU A 89 -29.94 3.71 0.49
N PHE A 90 -29.03 4.68 0.56
CA PHE A 90 -28.86 5.57 1.72
C PHE A 90 -28.91 7.07 1.36
N GLY A 91 -29.14 7.39 0.09
CA GLY A 91 -29.13 8.75 -0.41
C GLY A 91 -27.74 9.31 -0.64
N GLU A 92 -27.69 10.41 -1.36
CA GLU A 92 -26.47 11.20 -1.62
C GLU A 92 -26.20 12.16 -0.46
N PRO A 93 -24.93 12.35 -0.04
CA PRO A 93 -24.59 13.40 0.90
C PRO A 93 -24.71 14.79 0.24
N GLU A 94 -24.73 15.86 1.05
CA GLU A 94 -25.04 17.22 0.61
C GLU A 94 -24.16 17.69 -0.56
N VAL A 95 -22.85 17.45 -0.50
CA VAL A 95 -21.91 17.89 -1.55
C VAL A 95 -22.00 17.08 -2.84
N LEU A 96 -22.71 15.95 -2.84
CA LEU A 96 -22.86 15.05 -3.99
C LEU A 96 -24.28 15.00 -4.54
N LYS A 97 -25.16 15.88 -4.10
CA LYS A 97 -26.56 15.89 -4.57
C LYS A 97 -26.65 16.00 -6.10
N GLY A 98 -27.36 15.04 -6.69
CA GLY A 98 -27.57 14.96 -8.14
C GLY A 98 -26.42 14.32 -8.92
N THR A 99 -25.41 13.76 -8.23
CA THR A 99 -24.27 13.08 -8.88
C THR A 99 -24.46 11.57 -9.04
N GLY A 100 -25.35 10.96 -8.28
CA GLY A 100 -25.53 9.51 -8.21
C GLY A 100 -24.51 8.80 -7.32
N PHE A 101 -23.66 9.53 -6.57
CA PHE A 101 -22.63 8.93 -5.73
C PHE A 101 -22.86 9.21 -4.24
N ARG A 102 -22.47 8.24 -3.40
CA ARG A 102 -22.47 8.42 -1.95
C ARG A 102 -21.14 8.87 -1.37
N ASN A 103 -20.03 8.64 -2.04
CA ASN A 103 -18.70 8.90 -1.54
C ASN A 103 -18.00 9.94 -2.42
N ALA A 104 -17.55 11.05 -1.83
CA ALA A 104 -16.85 12.12 -2.55
C ALA A 104 -15.51 11.66 -3.12
N THR A 105 -14.86 10.73 -2.43
CA THR A 105 -13.64 10.04 -2.89
C THR A 105 -13.75 8.56 -2.58
N THR A 106 -13.04 7.73 -3.36
CA THR A 106 -13.10 6.27 -3.22
C THR A 106 -11.73 5.64 -3.02
N MET A 107 -10.68 6.15 -3.66
CA MET A 107 -9.37 5.50 -3.67
C MET A 107 -8.24 6.42 -3.20
N ALA A 108 -7.35 5.87 -2.37
CA ALA A 108 -6.10 6.50 -1.94
C ALA A 108 -5.03 5.42 -1.70
N ILE A 109 -3.77 5.77 -1.87
CA ILE A 109 -2.64 4.88 -1.55
C ILE A 109 -1.99 5.34 -0.24
N ALA A 110 -2.17 4.54 0.81
CA ALA A 110 -1.60 4.74 2.13
C ALA A 110 -0.34 3.86 2.34
N PRO A 111 0.57 4.21 3.27
CA PRO A 111 1.81 3.45 3.50
C PRO A 111 1.61 2.00 3.98
N THR A 112 0.54 1.72 4.72
CA THR A 112 0.11 0.38 5.21
C THR A 112 1.15 -0.46 5.93
N THR A 113 2.17 0.14 6.55
CA THR A 113 3.29 -0.56 7.21
C THR A 113 2.83 -1.59 8.24
N SER A 114 1.95 -1.19 9.17
CA SER A 114 1.46 -2.10 10.21
C SER A 114 0.49 -3.14 9.66
N SER A 115 -0.38 -2.75 8.74
CA SER A 115 -1.37 -3.65 8.12
C SER A 115 -0.68 -4.76 7.32
N ALA A 116 0.32 -4.42 6.51
CA ALA A 116 1.11 -5.38 5.73
C ALA A 116 1.79 -6.44 6.60
N PHE A 117 2.27 -6.03 7.79
CA PHE A 117 2.86 -6.95 8.74
C PHE A 117 1.83 -7.91 9.35
N ILE A 118 0.66 -7.39 9.75
CA ILE A 118 -0.42 -8.18 10.39
C ILE A 118 -1.03 -9.21 9.41
N ILE A 119 -1.19 -8.83 8.14
CA ILE A 119 -1.87 -9.67 7.12
C ILE A 119 -0.96 -10.78 6.54
N GLY A 120 0.24 -10.95 7.02
CA GLY A 120 1.11 -12.06 6.58
C GLY A 120 2.46 -11.60 6.06
N GLN A 121 2.93 -10.45 6.50
CA GLN A 121 4.27 -9.93 6.21
C GLN A 121 4.53 -9.70 4.70
N VAL A 122 3.52 -9.26 4.00
CA VAL A 122 3.61 -8.87 2.59
C VAL A 122 4.30 -7.50 2.45
N SER A 123 4.67 -7.12 1.23
CA SER A 123 5.23 -5.80 0.94
C SER A 123 4.25 -4.68 1.33
N GLN A 124 4.78 -3.54 1.75
CA GLN A 124 3.96 -2.41 2.18
C GLN A 124 3.38 -1.72 0.94
N SER A 125 2.08 -1.43 0.96
CA SER A 125 1.43 -0.65 -0.07
C SER A 125 1.82 -1.12 -1.49
N ILE A 126 2.28 -0.18 -2.29
CA ILE A 126 2.74 -0.37 -3.68
C ILE A 126 4.28 -0.46 -3.76
N GLU A 127 4.95 -0.44 -2.63
CA GLU A 127 6.40 -0.33 -2.56
C GLU A 127 7.10 -1.69 -2.67
N PRO A 128 8.32 -1.71 -3.23
CA PRO A 128 9.18 -2.88 -3.18
C PRO A 128 9.60 -3.23 -1.75
N LEU A 129 9.96 -4.50 -1.52
CA LEU A 129 10.58 -4.93 -0.27
C LEU A 129 11.99 -4.34 -0.13
N PHE A 130 12.28 -3.82 1.06
CA PHE A 130 13.61 -3.27 1.37
C PHE A 130 14.70 -4.34 1.39
N SER A 131 14.34 -5.57 1.77
CA SER A 131 15.28 -6.68 1.92
C SER A 131 14.53 -7.99 1.83
N ASN A 132 15.15 -9.03 1.28
CA ASN A 132 14.59 -10.38 1.28
C ASN A 132 14.80 -11.13 2.61
N TYR A 133 15.66 -10.58 3.50
CA TYR A 133 15.93 -11.16 4.82
C TYR A 133 16.33 -10.08 5.81
N TYR A 134 15.52 -9.85 6.85
CA TYR A 134 15.80 -8.84 7.86
C TYR A 134 15.30 -9.24 9.25
N VAL A 135 15.85 -8.58 10.27
CA VAL A 135 15.39 -8.73 11.66
C VAL A 135 14.48 -7.55 11.99
N LYS A 136 13.23 -7.83 12.33
CA LYS A 136 12.31 -6.82 12.83
C LYS A 136 12.35 -6.81 14.36
N ASP A 137 12.66 -5.65 14.92
CA ASP A 137 12.60 -5.42 16.36
C ASP A 137 11.24 -4.82 16.71
N MET A 138 10.45 -5.53 17.50
CA MET A 138 9.13 -5.12 17.95
C MET A 138 9.14 -5.02 19.47
N SER A 139 9.71 -3.94 20.02
CA SER A 139 9.68 -3.57 21.44
C SER A 139 10.12 -4.62 22.46
N LYS A 140 9.73 -5.89 22.29
CA LYS A 140 10.06 -7.02 23.18
C LYS A 140 10.42 -8.30 22.45
N ILE A 141 10.23 -8.35 21.14
CA ILE A 141 10.43 -9.56 20.31
C ILE A 141 11.23 -9.19 19.08
N LYS A 142 12.38 -9.85 18.89
CA LYS A 142 13.14 -9.81 17.65
C LYS A 142 12.72 -11.00 16.80
N THR A 143 12.10 -10.72 15.66
CA THR A 143 11.67 -11.75 14.72
C THR A 143 12.43 -11.61 13.41
N THR A 144 12.97 -12.72 12.94
CA THR A 144 13.59 -12.80 11.62
C THR A 144 12.50 -12.98 10.56
N ILE A 145 12.52 -12.11 9.57
CA ILE A 145 11.59 -12.14 8.44
C ILE A 145 12.37 -12.60 7.20
N LYS A 146 11.87 -13.66 6.57
CA LYS A 146 12.33 -14.15 5.27
C LYS A 146 11.26 -13.86 4.23
N ASN A 147 11.69 -13.47 3.04
CA ASN A 147 10.78 -13.36 1.91
C ASN A 147 10.25 -14.77 1.56
N LYS A 148 8.98 -15.00 1.77
CA LYS A 148 8.33 -16.30 1.57
C LYS A 148 8.50 -16.82 0.14
N TYR A 149 8.33 -15.96 -0.86
CA TYR A 149 8.40 -16.37 -2.26
C TYR A 149 9.83 -16.73 -2.70
N LEU A 150 10.82 -16.05 -2.13
CA LEU A 150 12.22 -16.43 -2.29
C LEU A 150 12.50 -17.77 -1.55
N GLU A 151 11.94 -17.95 -0.36
CA GLU A 151 12.09 -19.21 0.37
C GLU A 151 11.53 -20.39 -0.42
N ASP A 152 10.33 -20.23 -1.00
CA ASP A 152 9.71 -21.25 -1.85
C ASP A 152 10.60 -21.58 -3.06
N LEU A 153 11.17 -20.58 -3.74
CA LEU A 153 12.13 -20.79 -4.83
C LEU A 153 13.41 -21.51 -4.36
N LEU A 154 13.95 -21.11 -3.22
CA LEU A 154 15.16 -21.75 -2.67
C LEU A 154 14.91 -23.22 -2.27
N VAL A 155 13.70 -23.54 -1.78
CA VAL A 155 13.28 -24.93 -1.53
C VAL A 155 13.25 -25.71 -2.82
N GLU A 156 12.62 -25.20 -3.87
CA GLU A 156 12.54 -25.83 -5.19
C GLU A 156 13.93 -26.13 -5.77
N LYS A 157 14.88 -25.19 -5.59
CA LYS A 157 16.27 -25.35 -6.05
C LYS A 157 17.16 -26.18 -5.12
N GLY A 158 16.64 -26.65 -3.97
CA GLY A 158 17.44 -27.36 -2.97
C GLY A 158 18.49 -26.49 -2.27
N GLN A 159 18.30 -25.15 -2.28
CA GLN A 159 19.21 -24.14 -1.73
C GLN A 159 18.69 -23.45 -0.48
N ASN A 160 17.55 -23.87 0.09
CA ASN A 160 17.01 -23.31 1.34
C ASN A 160 17.83 -23.73 2.56
N THR A 161 19.03 -23.20 2.70
CA THR A 161 19.98 -23.50 3.77
C THR A 161 20.28 -22.27 4.63
N ALA A 162 20.66 -22.49 5.90
CA ALA A 162 21.11 -21.40 6.77
C ALA A 162 22.27 -20.60 6.16
N LYS A 163 23.20 -21.27 5.49
CA LYS A 163 24.33 -20.61 4.84
C LYS A 163 23.90 -19.65 3.74
N VAL A 164 22.93 -20.01 2.90
CA VAL A 164 22.40 -19.13 1.83
C VAL A 164 21.67 -17.95 2.45
N TRP A 165 20.88 -18.13 3.50
CA TRP A 165 20.21 -17.04 4.17
C TRP A 165 21.17 -16.09 4.90
N ASP A 166 22.23 -16.61 5.52
CA ASP A 166 23.28 -15.78 6.13
C ASP A 166 24.04 -14.98 5.06
N ASP A 167 24.26 -15.56 3.88
CA ASP A 167 24.88 -14.89 2.75
C ASP A 167 23.97 -13.75 2.22
N ILE A 168 22.69 -14.01 1.99
CA ILE A 168 21.68 -12.99 1.62
C ILE A 168 21.66 -11.86 2.67
N LYS A 169 21.67 -12.18 3.96
CA LYS A 169 21.69 -11.20 5.05
C LYS A 169 22.93 -10.31 5.00
N ASN A 170 24.10 -10.90 4.75
CA ASN A 170 25.37 -10.18 4.69
C ASN A 170 25.49 -9.27 3.46
N HIS A 171 24.59 -9.44 2.49
CA HIS A 171 24.44 -8.58 1.30
C HIS A 171 23.15 -7.73 1.37
N ASP A 172 22.76 -7.29 2.57
CA ASP A 172 21.59 -6.42 2.79
C ASP A 172 20.27 -6.96 2.24
N GLY A 173 20.16 -8.29 2.12
CA GLY A 173 18.98 -8.97 1.57
C GLY A 173 18.97 -9.08 0.04
N SER A 174 20.04 -8.69 -0.63
CA SER A 174 20.22 -8.86 -2.07
C SER A 174 20.41 -10.33 -2.44
N VAL A 175 19.97 -10.71 -3.62
CA VAL A 175 20.19 -12.02 -4.24
C VAL A 175 21.06 -11.93 -5.51
N GLN A 176 21.54 -10.75 -5.87
CA GLN A 176 22.23 -10.51 -7.15
C GLN A 176 23.53 -11.28 -7.28
N HIS A 177 24.19 -11.59 -6.18
CA HIS A 177 25.46 -12.34 -6.10
C HIS A 177 25.29 -13.88 -6.16
N LEU A 178 24.05 -14.38 -6.12
CA LEU A 178 23.80 -15.83 -6.09
C LEU A 178 23.84 -16.43 -7.50
N ASP A 179 24.93 -17.15 -7.83
CA ASP A 179 25.17 -17.69 -9.16
C ASP A 179 24.17 -18.79 -9.60
N PHE A 180 23.51 -19.44 -8.66
CA PHE A 180 22.53 -20.47 -8.94
C PHE A 180 21.14 -19.92 -9.32
N LEU A 181 20.91 -18.61 -9.20
CA LEU A 181 19.70 -17.93 -9.66
C LEU A 181 19.90 -17.43 -11.11
N SER A 182 18.89 -17.61 -11.93
CA SER A 182 18.84 -17.02 -13.27
C SER A 182 18.70 -15.49 -13.18
N GLU A 183 19.05 -14.78 -14.25
CA GLU A 183 18.88 -13.32 -14.33
C GLU A 183 17.41 -12.89 -14.14
N HIS A 184 16.46 -13.69 -14.62
CA HIS A 184 15.04 -13.44 -14.38
C HIS A 184 14.69 -13.52 -12.88
N GLU A 185 15.11 -14.57 -12.20
CA GLU A 185 14.88 -14.75 -10.76
C GLU A 185 15.54 -13.64 -9.95
N LYS A 186 16.76 -13.25 -10.28
CA LYS A 186 17.43 -12.11 -9.66
C LYS A 186 16.63 -10.81 -9.83
N ASN A 187 16.08 -10.55 -11.02
CA ASN A 187 15.27 -9.38 -11.28
C ASN A 187 13.92 -9.39 -10.50
N VAL A 188 13.31 -10.56 -10.32
CA VAL A 188 12.08 -10.72 -9.51
C VAL A 188 12.32 -10.39 -8.04
N PHE A 189 13.48 -10.77 -7.50
CA PHE A 189 13.81 -10.60 -6.08
C PHE A 189 14.74 -9.41 -5.79
N LYS A 190 14.83 -8.43 -6.71
CA LYS A 190 15.47 -7.15 -6.43
C LYS A 190 14.89 -6.50 -5.17
N THR A 191 15.75 -5.94 -4.36
CA THR A 191 15.37 -5.10 -3.23
C THR A 191 14.99 -3.69 -3.71
N PHE A 192 14.37 -2.89 -2.85
CA PHE A 192 13.95 -1.52 -3.18
C PHE A 192 15.13 -0.67 -3.70
N ALA A 193 16.31 -0.81 -3.10
CA ALA A 193 17.49 -0.06 -3.50
C ALA A 193 18.07 -0.50 -4.87
N GLU A 194 17.75 -1.70 -5.33
CA GLU A 194 18.23 -2.26 -6.60
C GLU A 194 17.27 -1.99 -7.77
N ILE A 195 16.01 -1.66 -7.47
CA ILE A 195 15.00 -1.30 -8.45
C ILE A 195 15.24 0.12 -8.96
N ASN A 196 15.12 0.31 -10.28
CA ASN A 196 15.17 1.63 -10.88
C ASN A 196 14.04 2.52 -10.33
N GLN A 197 14.38 3.60 -9.66
CA GLN A 197 13.43 4.48 -9.00
C GLN A 197 12.46 5.18 -9.98
N TYR A 198 12.85 5.36 -11.23
CA TYR A 198 11.97 5.86 -12.28
C TYR A 198 10.79 4.90 -12.55
N GLU A 199 10.99 3.58 -12.41
CA GLU A 199 9.90 2.62 -12.59
C GLU A 199 8.86 2.70 -11.47
N ILE A 200 9.26 3.07 -10.27
CA ILE A 200 8.35 3.33 -9.15
C ILE A 200 7.45 4.52 -9.49
N ILE A 201 8.05 5.60 -10.01
CA ILE A 201 7.32 6.80 -10.46
C ILE A 201 6.42 6.49 -11.66
N ASN A 202 6.91 5.74 -12.64
CA ASN A 202 6.14 5.33 -13.81
C ASN A 202 4.91 4.52 -13.42
N GLN A 203 5.07 3.52 -12.56
CA GLN A 203 3.93 2.73 -12.06
C GLN A 203 2.95 3.58 -11.24
N ALA A 204 3.45 4.54 -10.44
CA ALA A 204 2.60 5.48 -9.73
C ALA A 204 1.80 6.36 -10.69
N SER A 205 2.42 6.86 -11.75
CA SER A 205 1.77 7.64 -12.82
C SER A 205 0.67 6.84 -13.53
N VAL A 206 0.94 5.57 -13.86
CA VAL A 206 -0.04 4.68 -14.49
C VAL A 206 -1.28 4.51 -13.60
N ARG A 207 -1.11 4.20 -12.32
CA ARG A 207 -2.23 3.98 -11.40
C ARG A 207 -2.94 5.25 -10.98
N GLN A 208 -2.29 6.43 -11.04
CA GLN A 208 -2.91 7.71 -10.65
C GLN A 208 -4.18 8.02 -11.45
N ARG A 209 -4.29 7.52 -12.66
CA ARG A 209 -5.50 7.69 -13.49
C ARG A 209 -6.77 7.09 -12.87
N PHE A 210 -6.60 6.16 -11.94
CA PHE A 210 -7.68 5.42 -11.27
C PHE A 210 -7.86 5.82 -9.80
N ILE A 211 -7.00 6.71 -9.29
CA ILE A 211 -6.99 7.12 -7.88
C ILE A 211 -7.44 8.58 -7.82
N ASP A 212 -8.45 8.85 -7.03
CA ASP A 212 -9.07 10.17 -6.89
C ASP A 212 -8.45 11.03 -5.76
N GLN A 213 -7.51 10.46 -5.02
CA GLN A 213 -6.74 11.14 -3.97
C GLN A 213 -5.23 11.00 -4.19
N SER A 214 -4.45 11.22 -3.14
CA SER A 214 -2.98 11.11 -3.20
C SER A 214 -2.48 9.69 -3.09
N GLN A 215 -1.25 9.48 -3.57
CA GLN A 215 -0.45 8.28 -3.33
C GLN A 215 0.70 8.62 -2.39
N SER A 216 0.84 7.85 -1.30
CA SER A 216 2.06 7.84 -0.50
C SER A 216 3.11 7.03 -1.24
N LEU A 217 4.28 7.63 -1.46
CA LEU A 217 5.36 7.03 -2.24
C LEU A 217 6.70 7.39 -1.60
N ASN A 218 7.53 6.39 -1.36
CA ASN A 218 8.93 6.58 -1.00
C ASN A 218 9.83 6.35 -2.23
N ILE A 219 10.96 7.04 -2.26
CA ILE A 219 12.02 6.87 -3.24
C ILE A 219 13.31 6.59 -2.47
N MET A 220 14.04 5.57 -2.89
CA MET A 220 15.35 5.23 -2.33
C MET A 220 16.45 6.02 -3.02
N ILE A 221 17.15 6.85 -2.27
CA ILE A 221 18.32 7.58 -2.76
C ILE A 221 19.56 6.95 -2.15
N ASN A 222 20.46 6.46 -3.01
CA ASN A 222 21.78 6.03 -2.60
C ASN A 222 22.77 7.19 -2.84
N PRO A 223 23.26 7.88 -1.78
CA PRO A 223 24.13 9.05 -1.93
C PRO A 223 25.45 8.76 -2.65
N SER A 224 25.87 7.48 -2.68
CA SER A 224 27.10 7.07 -3.37
C SER A 224 26.92 6.91 -4.88
N MET A 225 25.67 6.79 -5.36
CA MET A 225 25.34 6.49 -6.75
C MET A 225 24.45 7.55 -7.41
N THR A 226 23.66 8.27 -6.61
CA THR A 226 22.66 9.23 -7.10
C THR A 226 23.23 10.65 -7.03
N THR A 227 23.28 11.32 -8.16
CA THR A 227 23.76 12.71 -8.23
C THR A 227 22.66 13.70 -7.81
N ALA A 228 23.04 14.90 -7.38
CA ALA A 228 22.11 15.98 -7.07
C ALA A 228 21.21 16.36 -8.28
N LYS A 229 21.71 16.15 -9.50
CA LYS A 229 20.95 16.38 -10.72
C LYS A 229 19.82 15.36 -10.90
N GLU A 230 20.10 14.09 -10.62
CA GLU A 230 19.08 13.02 -10.69
C GLU A 230 18.01 13.16 -9.61
N ILE A 231 18.37 13.69 -8.43
CA ILE A 231 17.40 13.99 -7.36
C ILE A 231 16.46 15.13 -7.77
N ASN A 232 16.93 16.06 -8.61
CA ASN A 232 16.20 17.25 -9.03
C ASN A 232 15.33 17.04 -10.29
N GLN A 233 15.43 15.91 -10.95
CA GLN A 233 14.62 15.55 -12.12
C GLN A 233 13.30 14.91 -11.70
#